data_a27672065c5af9578c4420535fae950a
#
_entry.id   a27672065c5af9578c4420535fae950a
#
_cell.length_a   1.000
_cell.length_b   1.000
_cell.length_c   1.000
_cell.angle_alpha   90.00
_cell.angle_beta   90.00
_cell.angle_gamma   90.00
#
_symmetry.space_group_name_H-M   'P 1'
#
loop_
_entity.id
_entity.type
_entity.pdbx_description
1 polymer ?
#
loop_
_entity_poly.entity_id
_entity_poly.type
_entity_poly.pdbx_seq_one_letter_code
_entity_poly.pdbx_strand_id
1 'polypeptide(L)'
;ALWNSKSSSIFGFQLLGRYDSFGNFTRAITPNGTPSPHLPWVPSEQEIFDAITDKRLDEDSLALIPDGMTARTFAAKVARDRLRSAVPNVDDFCDAEVNDSMYFTLFPNFHPWGAFNRINYRFRPVGKKVDECVMECIYTEDFEGDERPPPAEYIELGLDQEWTELIPLIGNLGRVFQQDSFNLPKVQKGLESFQADGLTLTKYQELKIRHWHSMAERFIAN
;
A
#
# COMPACT_ATOMS: atom_id res chain seq x y z
N ALA A 1 19.12 -8.90 -0.15
CA ALA A 1 17.98 -9.56 0.49
C ALA A 1 17.25 -10.37 -0.58
N LEU A 2 17.32 -11.69 -0.49
CA LEU A 2 16.60 -12.61 -1.36
C LEU A 2 15.10 -12.52 -0.99
N TRP A 3 14.35 -11.78 -1.75
CA TRP A 3 12.90 -11.85 -1.76
C TRP A 3 12.51 -13.27 -2.18
N ASN A 4 11.93 -14.01 -1.26
CA ASN A 4 11.46 -15.35 -1.53
C ASN A 4 10.29 -15.27 -2.51
N SER A 5 10.44 -15.83 -3.70
CA SER A 5 9.51 -15.71 -4.83
C SER A 5 8.05 -16.13 -4.54
N LYS A 6 7.79 -16.74 -3.38
CA LYS A 6 6.45 -17.13 -2.94
C LYS A 6 5.71 -16.06 -2.12
N SER A 7 6.38 -15.05 -1.59
CA SER A 7 5.73 -13.95 -0.84
C SER A 7 5.46 -12.71 -1.70
N SER A 8 5.92 -12.69 -2.93
CA SER A 8 5.81 -11.55 -3.86
C SER A 8 4.57 -11.60 -4.77
N SER A 9 3.58 -12.47 -4.48
CA SER A 9 2.44 -12.65 -5.38
C SER A 9 1.62 -11.38 -5.59
N ILE A 10 1.50 -10.50 -4.58
CA ILE A 10 0.79 -9.23 -4.73
C ILE A 10 1.62 -8.20 -5.52
N PHE A 11 2.95 -8.19 -5.35
CA PHE A 11 3.83 -7.19 -5.94
C PHE A 11 4.65 -7.70 -7.13
N GLY A 12 4.80 -9.01 -7.29
CA GLY A 12 5.60 -9.61 -8.36
C GLY A 12 5.05 -9.40 -9.77
N PHE A 13 3.76 -9.11 -9.90
CA PHE A 13 3.08 -8.84 -11.16
C PHE A 13 2.84 -7.36 -11.42
N GLN A 14 3.35 -6.46 -10.57
CA GLN A 14 3.13 -5.04 -10.74
C GLN A 14 4.11 -4.43 -11.74
N LEU A 15 3.55 -3.62 -12.64
CA LEU A 15 4.32 -2.76 -13.52
C LEU A 15 5.07 -1.70 -12.69
N LEU A 16 6.10 -1.11 -13.30
CA LEU A 16 6.80 0.04 -12.73
C LEU A 16 5.81 1.16 -12.39
N GLY A 17 5.73 1.49 -11.11
CA GLY A 17 4.89 2.58 -10.64
C GLY A 17 5.39 3.94 -11.12
N ARG A 18 4.51 4.92 -11.24
CA ARG A 18 4.87 6.31 -11.46
C ARG A 18 5.06 7.01 -10.13
N TYR A 19 6.14 7.77 -10.02
CA TYR A 19 6.49 8.53 -8.82
C TYR A 19 6.64 10.01 -9.17
N ASP A 20 5.87 10.86 -8.47
CA ASP A 20 5.88 12.31 -8.67
C ASP A 20 6.16 13.02 -7.32
N SER A 21 6.79 14.19 -7.36
CA SER A 21 6.99 15.05 -6.19
C SER A 21 6.40 16.44 -6.43
N PHE A 22 5.73 16.98 -5.41
CA PHE A 22 5.01 18.24 -5.46
C PHE A 22 5.22 18.99 -4.14
N GLY A 23 6.00 20.07 -4.15
CA GLY A 23 6.18 20.89 -2.94
C GLY A 23 6.48 20.06 -1.69
N ASN A 24 5.50 19.93 -0.80
CA ASN A 24 5.61 19.21 0.47
C ASN A 24 5.00 17.78 0.46
N PHE A 25 4.63 17.25 -0.69
CA PHE A 25 4.12 15.89 -0.81
C PHE A 25 4.64 15.15 -2.04
N THR A 26 4.55 13.84 -1.99
CA THR A 26 4.82 12.95 -3.13
C THR A 26 3.63 12.06 -3.40
N ARG A 27 3.53 11.57 -4.64
CA ARG A 27 2.55 10.58 -5.06
C ARG A 27 3.24 9.40 -5.71
N ALA A 28 2.73 8.20 -5.47
CA ALA A 28 3.02 7.04 -6.29
C ALA A 28 1.72 6.44 -6.83
N ILE A 29 1.75 6.02 -8.08
CA ILE A 29 0.66 5.31 -8.76
C ILE A 29 1.24 4.00 -9.28
N THR A 30 0.68 2.89 -8.83
CA THR A 30 1.07 1.55 -9.30
C THR A 30 -0.11 0.90 -9.99
N PRO A 31 -0.03 0.64 -11.31
CA PRO A 31 -1.10 -0.02 -12.05
C PRO A 31 -1.32 -1.45 -11.57
N ASN A 32 -2.56 -1.80 -11.23
CA ASN A 32 -2.96 -3.16 -10.93
C ASN A 32 -3.46 -3.89 -12.19
N GLY A 33 -3.29 -5.20 -12.23
CA GLY A 33 -3.71 -6.03 -13.35
C GLY A 33 -2.85 -5.86 -14.62
N THR A 34 -1.62 -5.38 -14.46
CA THR A 34 -0.65 -5.24 -15.54
C THR A 34 0.63 -5.96 -15.14
N PRO A 35 1.13 -6.92 -15.94
CA PRO A 35 2.30 -7.70 -15.57
C PRO A 35 3.59 -6.86 -15.62
N SER A 36 4.54 -7.21 -14.76
CA SER A 36 5.87 -6.61 -14.79
C SER A 36 6.60 -7.01 -16.10
N PRO A 37 7.26 -6.07 -16.79
CA PRO A 37 8.05 -6.37 -17.97
C PRO A 37 9.31 -7.18 -17.64
N HIS A 38 9.63 -7.37 -16.37
CA HIS A 38 10.81 -8.12 -15.92
C HIS A 38 10.52 -9.59 -15.62
N LEU A 39 9.27 -10.03 -15.81
CA LEU A 39 8.95 -11.46 -15.69
C LEU A 39 9.61 -12.24 -16.80
N PRO A 40 10.22 -13.42 -16.51
CA PRO A 40 10.84 -14.27 -17.51
C PRO A 40 9.84 -15.07 -18.36
N TRP A 41 8.54 -14.89 -18.15
CA TRP A 41 7.45 -15.51 -18.91
C TRP A 41 6.32 -14.50 -19.10
N VAL A 42 5.41 -14.81 -20.02
CA VAL A 42 4.17 -14.06 -20.24
C VAL A 42 3.06 -14.75 -19.43
N PRO A 43 2.57 -14.15 -18.34
CA PRO A 43 1.48 -14.74 -17.57
C PRO A 43 0.16 -14.65 -18.34
N SER A 44 -0.74 -15.60 -18.09
CA SER A 44 -2.13 -15.51 -18.52
C SER A 44 -2.88 -14.43 -17.75
N GLU A 45 -3.98 -13.92 -18.30
CA GLU A 45 -4.81 -12.93 -17.61
C GLU A 45 -5.33 -13.48 -16.26
N GLN A 46 -5.66 -14.78 -16.20
CA GLN A 46 -6.09 -15.40 -14.95
C GLN A 46 -4.97 -15.42 -13.91
N GLU A 47 -3.73 -15.76 -14.27
CA GLU A 47 -2.60 -15.71 -13.34
C GLU A 47 -2.34 -14.30 -12.81
N ILE A 48 -2.51 -13.27 -13.66
CA ILE A 48 -2.39 -11.87 -13.24
C ILE A 48 -3.49 -11.52 -12.24
N PHE A 49 -4.74 -11.87 -12.54
CA PHE A 49 -5.88 -11.59 -11.65
C PHE A 49 -5.75 -12.32 -10.32
N ASP A 50 -5.37 -13.57 -10.35
CA ASP A 50 -5.13 -14.38 -9.16
C ASP A 50 -4.04 -13.80 -8.25
N ALA A 51 -3.01 -13.22 -8.85
CA ALA A 51 -1.93 -12.59 -8.11
C ALA A 51 -2.36 -11.30 -7.39
N ILE A 52 -3.22 -10.48 -8.02
CA ILE A 52 -3.71 -9.23 -7.41
C ILE A 52 -4.84 -9.46 -6.40
N THR A 53 -5.58 -10.55 -6.48
CA THR A 53 -6.64 -10.91 -5.53
C THR A 53 -6.16 -11.75 -4.35
N ASP A 54 -4.90 -12.20 -4.37
CA ASP A 54 -4.27 -13.03 -3.34
C ASP A 54 -5.06 -14.28 -2.95
N LYS A 55 -5.13 -15.23 -3.86
CA LYS A 55 -5.81 -16.53 -3.69
C LYS A 55 -5.55 -17.28 -2.38
N ARG A 56 -4.45 -16.99 -1.68
CA ARG A 56 -4.12 -17.68 -0.43
C ARG A 56 -5.13 -17.44 0.69
N LEU A 57 -6.07 -16.53 0.49
CA LEU A 57 -7.04 -16.14 1.53
C LEU A 57 -8.39 -16.78 1.39
N ASP A 58 -8.77 -17.14 0.17
CA ASP A 58 -10.07 -17.71 -0.11
C ASP A 58 -9.97 -18.59 -1.37
N GLU A 59 -9.63 -19.86 -1.17
CA GLU A 59 -9.50 -20.83 -2.27
C GLU A 59 -10.83 -21.13 -2.97
N ASP A 60 -11.97 -20.86 -2.30
CA ASP A 60 -13.29 -21.18 -2.81
C ASP A 60 -13.92 -20.08 -3.67
N SER A 61 -13.38 -18.86 -3.65
CA SER A 61 -13.95 -17.70 -4.38
C SER A 61 -13.17 -17.31 -5.65
N LEU A 62 -12.80 -18.28 -6.46
CA LEU A 62 -12.09 -18.03 -7.71
C LEU A 62 -13.02 -17.45 -8.78
N ALA A 63 -13.09 -16.12 -8.85
CA ALA A 63 -13.71 -15.47 -9.98
C ALA A 63 -12.89 -15.75 -11.25
N LEU A 64 -13.52 -16.40 -12.23
CA LEU A 64 -12.90 -16.64 -13.52
C LEU A 64 -13.09 -15.40 -14.40
N ILE A 65 -12.01 -15.01 -15.07
CA ILE A 65 -12.07 -13.93 -16.04
C ILE A 65 -12.90 -14.39 -17.24
N PRO A 66 -13.94 -13.65 -17.63
CA PRO A 66 -14.69 -13.94 -18.85
C PRO A 66 -13.80 -13.87 -20.11
N ASP A 67 -14.13 -14.67 -21.11
CA ASP A 67 -13.41 -14.67 -22.39
C ASP A 67 -13.34 -13.26 -22.98
N GLY A 68 -12.15 -12.89 -23.44
CA GLY A 68 -11.89 -11.60 -24.07
C GLY A 68 -11.70 -10.42 -23.12
N MET A 69 -11.76 -10.62 -21.80
CA MET A 69 -11.40 -9.60 -20.81
C MET A 69 -9.95 -9.74 -20.35
N THR A 70 -9.33 -8.61 -20.02
CA THR A 70 -8.03 -8.59 -19.36
C THR A 70 -8.21 -8.63 -17.83
N ALA A 71 -7.17 -9.04 -17.12
CA ALA A 71 -7.12 -9.01 -15.65
C ALA A 71 -7.44 -7.62 -15.11
N ARG A 72 -6.89 -6.58 -15.75
CA ARG A 72 -7.11 -5.19 -15.38
C ARG A 72 -8.57 -4.77 -15.52
N THR A 73 -9.17 -5.02 -16.68
CA THR A 73 -10.57 -4.65 -16.94
C THR A 73 -11.53 -5.41 -16.02
N PHE A 74 -11.25 -6.69 -15.78
CA PHE A 74 -12.06 -7.50 -14.88
C PHE A 74 -11.93 -7.05 -13.41
N ALA A 75 -10.72 -6.77 -12.95
CA ALA A 75 -10.49 -6.23 -11.60
C ALA A 75 -11.20 -4.88 -11.40
N ALA A 76 -11.13 -3.99 -12.38
CA ALA A 76 -11.83 -2.71 -12.34
C ALA A 76 -13.35 -2.89 -12.30
N LYS A 77 -13.90 -3.85 -13.07
CA LYS A 77 -15.33 -4.20 -12.99
C LYS A 77 -15.71 -4.69 -11.60
N VAL A 78 -14.95 -5.63 -11.02
CA VAL A 78 -15.21 -6.15 -9.67
C VAL A 78 -15.14 -5.02 -8.63
N ALA A 79 -14.17 -4.11 -8.76
CA ALA A 79 -14.05 -2.95 -7.88
C ALA A 79 -15.27 -2.02 -7.97
N ARG A 80 -15.76 -1.72 -9.20
CA ARG A 80 -16.97 -0.91 -9.40
C ARG A 80 -18.20 -1.58 -8.79
N ASP A 81 -18.39 -2.87 -9.04
CA ASP A 81 -19.54 -3.62 -8.50
C ASP A 81 -19.56 -3.57 -6.96
N ARG A 82 -18.41 -3.64 -6.31
CA ARG A 82 -18.28 -3.51 -4.86
C ARG A 82 -18.55 -2.10 -4.35
N LEU A 83 -18.13 -1.08 -5.09
CA LEU A 83 -18.26 0.33 -4.69
C LEU A 83 -19.65 0.91 -4.99
N ARG A 84 -20.46 0.27 -5.82
CA ARG A 84 -21.70 0.80 -6.37
C ARG A 84 -22.72 1.25 -5.32
N SER A 85 -22.76 0.60 -4.18
CA SER A 85 -23.66 0.98 -3.09
C SER A 85 -23.22 2.25 -2.36
N ALA A 86 -21.90 2.47 -2.27
CA ALA A 86 -21.32 3.61 -1.54
C ALA A 86 -20.98 4.81 -2.46
N VAL A 87 -20.78 4.56 -3.75
CA VAL A 87 -20.37 5.57 -4.74
C VAL A 87 -21.34 5.53 -5.92
N PRO A 88 -22.44 6.31 -5.89
CA PRO A 88 -23.50 6.26 -6.91
C PRO A 88 -23.03 6.51 -8.34
N ASN A 89 -22.00 7.34 -8.52
CA ASN A 89 -21.42 7.70 -9.82
C ASN A 89 -20.13 6.92 -10.13
N VAL A 90 -19.97 5.71 -9.60
CA VAL A 90 -18.75 4.91 -9.77
C VAL A 90 -18.45 4.58 -11.24
N ASP A 91 -19.45 4.56 -12.09
CA ASP A 91 -19.28 4.28 -13.53
C ASP A 91 -18.66 5.46 -14.32
N ASP A 92 -18.60 6.65 -13.73
CA ASP A 92 -17.93 7.82 -14.32
C ASP A 92 -16.41 7.78 -14.14
N PHE A 93 -15.91 6.93 -13.23
CA PHE A 93 -14.48 6.79 -12.96
C PHE A 93 -13.82 5.82 -13.94
N CYS A 94 -12.60 6.13 -14.35
CA CYS A 94 -11.82 5.24 -15.20
C CYS A 94 -11.26 4.03 -14.39
N ASP A 95 -10.76 3.02 -15.10
CA ASP A 95 -10.22 1.81 -14.48
C ASP A 95 -9.05 2.10 -13.52
N ALA A 96 -8.24 3.11 -13.80
CA ALA A 96 -7.14 3.51 -12.92
C ALA A 96 -7.65 4.05 -11.57
N GLU A 97 -8.74 4.81 -11.57
CA GLU A 97 -9.29 5.42 -10.36
C GLU A 97 -9.94 4.41 -9.42
N VAL A 98 -10.46 3.31 -9.94
CA VAL A 98 -11.11 2.26 -9.12
C VAL A 98 -10.20 1.08 -8.80
N ASN A 99 -9.08 0.91 -9.50
CA ASN A 99 -8.27 -0.32 -9.41
C ASN A 99 -6.80 -0.09 -9.06
N ASP A 100 -6.20 1.05 -9.45
CA ASP A 100 -4.77 1.26 -9.23
C ASP A 100 -4.46 1.62 -7.77
N SER A 101 -3.29 1.22 -7.30
CA SER A 101 -2.79 1.65 -6.00
C SER A 101 -2.23 3.06 -6.13
N MET A 102 -2.89 4.03 -5.50
CA MET A 102 -2.42 5.41 -5.38
C MET A 102 -2.11 5.70 -3.93
N TYR A 103 -0.90 6.16 -3.64
CA TYR A 103 -0.53 6.51 -2.29
C TYR A 103 0.36 7.74 -2.25
N PHE A 104 0.16 8.53 -1.22
CA PHE A 104 0.80 9.82 -1.04
C PHE A 104 1.72 9.77 0.18
N THR A 105 2.68 10.66 0.21
CA THR A 105 3.45 10.99 1.41
C THR A 105 3.35 12.49 1.61
N LEU A 106 2.60 12.91 2.61
CA LEU A 106 2.54 14.29 3.04
C LEU A 106 3.56 14.47 4.17
N PHE A 107 4.53 15.34 3.91
CA PHE A 107 5.54 15.66 4.92
C PHE A 107 4.90 16.26 6.18
N PRO A 108 5.28 15.85 7.41
CA PRO A 108 6.42 14.96 7.70
C PRO A 108 6.05 13.46 7.79
N ASN A 109 4.81 13.06 8.08
CA ASN A 109 4.55 11.71 8.58
C ASN A 109 3.16 11.16 8.27
N PHE A 110 2.41 11.74 7.33
CA PHE A 110 1.07 11.28 6.96
C PHE A 110 1.03 10.71 5.55
N HIS A 111 0.44 9.53 5.40
CA HIS A 111 0.45 8.75 4.17
C HIS A 111 -0.96 8.29 3.78
N PRO A 112 -1.78 9.18 3.19
CA PRO A 112 -3.10 8.78 2.73
C PRO A 112 -3.01 7.97 1.44
N TRP A 113 -3.98 7.08 1.25
CA TRP A 113 -4.20 6.36 0.03
C TRP A 113 -5.36 6.97 -0.75
N GLY A 114 -5.32 6.87 -2.06
CA GLY A 114 -6.38 7.25 -2.98
C GLY A 114 -6.99 6.03 -3.68
N ALA A 115 -7.73 6.28 -4.76
CA ALA A 115 -8.39 5.24 -5.54
C ALA A 115 -9.35 4.36 -4.71
N PHE A 116 -10.20 4.98 -3.90
CA PHE A 116 -11.16 4.31 -3.01
C PHE A 116 -10.54 3.34 -2.00
N ASN A 117 -9.24 3.44 -1.77
CA ASN A 117 -8.60 2.72 -0.69
C ASN A 117 -8.81 3.49 0.62
N ARG A 118 -9.42 2.83 1.59
CA ARG A 118 -9.88 3.45 2.84
C ARG A 118 -8.78 3.62 3.89
N ILE A 119 -7.54 3.25 3.56
CA ILE A 119 -6.45 3.20 4.52
C ILE A 119 -5.58 4.45 4.46
N ASN A 120 -5.16 4.90 5.65
CA ASN A 120 -4.19 5.96 5.83
C ASN A 120 -3.16 5.52 6.86
N TYR A 121 -1.91 5.90 6.68
CA TYR A 121 -0.86 5.66 7.67
C TYR A 121 -0.38 6.96 8.28
N ARG A 122 -0.01 6.89 9.55
CA ARG A 122 0.73 7.94 10.21
C ARG A 122 1.81 7.33 11.09
N PHE A 123 3.00 7.90 11.02
CA PHE A 123 4.12 7.51 11.86
C PHE A 123 4.38 8.62 12.89
N ARG A 124 4.20 8.32 14.17
CA ARG A 124 4.44 9.28 15.24
C ARG A 124 5.70 8.95 16.01
N PRO A 125 6.56 9.93 16.29
CA PRO A 125 7.74 9.70 17.13
C PRO A 125 7.31 9.39 18.58
N VAL A 126 8.10 8.58 19.27
CA VAL A 126 7.97 8.30 20.69
C VAL A 126 8.89 9.24 21.47
N GLY A 127 8.39 10.40 21.84
CA GLY A 127 9.20 11.42 22.49
C GLY A 127 10.39 11.86 21.63
N LYS A 128 11.60 11.73 22.16
CA LYS A 128 12.86 12.04 21.45
C LYS A 128 13.65 10.78 21.03
N LYS A 129 13.05 9.62 21.12
CA LYS A 129 13.69 8.38 20.69
C LYS A 129 13.86 8.36 19.17
N VAL A 130 15.03 8.01 18.70
CA VAL A 130 15.38 7.99 17.26
C VAL A 130 15.14 6.61 16.63
N ASP A 131 14.95 5.61 17.44
CA ASP A 131 14.82 4.19 17.10
C ASP A 131 13.41 3.62 17.34
N GLU A 132 12.48 4.44 17.83
CA GLU A 132 11.10 4.04 18.08
C GLU A 132 10.09 5.00 17.44
N CYS A 133 9.04 4.43 16.87
CA CYS A 133 7.87 5.19 16.42
C CYS A 133 6.59 4.36 16.63
N VAL A 134 5.46 5.05 16.68
CA VAL A 134 4.14 4.42 16.62
C VAL A 134 3.65 4.48 15.18
N MET A 135 3.42 3.33 14.56
CA MET A 135 2.74 3.22 13.28
C MET A 135 1.23 3.16 13.53
N GLU A 136 0.51 4.15 13.04
CA GLU A 136 -0.95 4.16 13.09
C GLU A 136 -1.52 3.80 11.72
N CYS A 137 -2.42 2.84 11.72
CA CYS A 137 -3.23 2.48 10.56
C CYS A 137 -4.65 3.00 10.81
N ILE A 138 -5.08 3.95 10.00
CA ILE A 138 -6.36 4.64 10.15
C ILE A 138 -7.26 4.20 9.00
N TYR A 139 -8.36 3.55 9.34
CA TYR A 139 -9.40 3.21 8.38
C TYR A 139 -10.46 4.30 8.36
N THR A 140 -10.85 4.69 7.15
CA THR A 140 -11.96 5.62 6.93
C THR A 140 -13.04 4.92 6.13
N GLU A 141 -14.29 5.11 6.50
CA GLU A 141 -15.45 4.59 5.77
C GLU A 141 -16.44 5.71 5.50
N ASP A 142 -17.02 5.65 4.30
CA ASP A 142 -18.18 6.46 4.00
C ASP A 142 -19.38 5.92 4.78
N PHE A 143 -20.29 6.79 5.16
CA PHE A 143 -21.52 6.41 5.84
C PHE A 143 -22.74 7.01 5.12
N GLU A 144 -23.86 6.33 5.23
CA GLU A 144 -25.12 6.78 4.66
C GLU A 144 -25.87 7.72 5.62
N GLY A 145 -26.53 8.75 5.06
CA GLY A 145 -27.32 9.72 5.83
C GLY A 145 -26.50 10.81 6.48
N ASP A 146 -27.19 11.61 7.31
CA ASP A 146 -26.62 12.81 7.96
C ASP A 146 -26.02 12.54 9.35
N GLU A 147 -26.32 11.39 9.94
CA GLU A 147 -25.83 11.03 11.27
C GLU A 147 -24.51 10.25 11.17
N ARG A 148 -23.45 10.86 11.67
CA ARG A 148 -22.14 10.23 11.72
C ARG A 148 -22.16 9.04 12.70
N PRO A 149 -21.74 7.84 12.25
CA PRO A 149 -21.62 6.69 13.13
C PRO A 149 -20.55 6.95 14.22
N PRO A 150 -20.61 6.23 15.35
CA PRO A 150 -19.58 6.33 16.38
C PRO A 150 -18.20 5.99 15.78
N PRO A 151 -17.11 6.58 16.29
CA PRO A 151 -15.78 6.26 15.85
C PRO A 151 -15.48 4.76 16.04
N ALA A 152 -14.68 4.20 15.15
CA ALA A 152 -14.20 2.84 15.31
C ALA A 152 -13.40 2.68 16.62
N GLU A 153 -13.35 1.45 17.11
CA GLU A 153 -12.54 1.10 18.27
C GLU A 153 -11.05 1.35 17.99
N TYR A 154 -10.37 1.95 18.97
CA TYR A 154 -8.93 2.07 18.93
C TYR A 154 -8.30 0.78 19.47
N ILE A 155 -7.49 0.12 18.64
CA ILE A 155 -6.79 -1.11 19.00
C ILE A 155 -5.30 -0.80 19.04
N GLU A 156 -4.66 -1.05 20.16
CA GLU A 156 -3.22 -0.91 20.33
C GLU A 156 -2.57 -2.30 20.30
N LEU A 157 -1.59 -2.46 19.42
CA LEU A 157 -0.76 -3.65 19.36
C LEU A 157 0.58 -3.38 20.04
N GLY A 158 0.93 -4.22 21.01
CA GLY A 158 2.28 -4.27 21.57
C GLY A 158 3.29 -4.88 20.59
N LEU A 159 4.57 -4.76 20.89
CA LEU A 159 5.66 -5.25 20.04
C LEU A 159 5.63 -6.77 19.82
N ASP A 160 5.05 -7.51 20.77
CA ASP A 160 4.95 -8.97 20.72
C ASP A 160 3.63 -9.48 20.11
N GLN A 161 2.74 -8.57 19.71
CA GLN A 161 1.48 -8.92 19.07
C GLN A 161 1.59 -8.85 17.55
N GLU A 162 0.83 -9.70 16.89
CA GLU A 162 0.89 -9.81 15.42
C GLU A 162 -0.25 -9.04 14.76
N TRP A 163 0.06 -8.29 13.70
CA TRP A 163 -0.92 -7.67 12.83
C TRP A 163 -1.89 -8.67 12.19
N THR A 164 -1.47 -9.93 12.09
CA THR A 164 -2.31 -11.00 11.56
C THR A 164 -3.55 -11.29 12.42
N GLU A 165 -3.54 -10.92 13.69
CA GLU A 165 -4.69 -11.00 14.58
C GLU A 165 -5.82 -10.05 14.14
N LEU A 166 -5.49 -8.99 13.40
CA LEU A 166 -6.43 -8.00 12.88
C LEU A 166 -6.97 -8.31 11.48
N ILE A 167 -6.61 -9.45 10.88
CA ILE A 167 -7.09 -9.84 9.54
C ILE A 167 -8.63 -9.75 9.42
N PRO A 168 -9.43 -10.13 10.41
CA PRO A 168 -10.88 -9.96 10.32
C PRO A 168 -11.36 -8.51 10.13
N LEU A 169 -10.55 -7.53 10.55
CA LEU A 169 -10.86 -6.10 10.46
C LEU A 169 -10.22 -5.43 9.23
N ILE A 170 -8.96 -5.74 8.93
CA ILE A 170 -8.16 -5.07 7.92
C ILE A 170 -7.79 -5.96 6.72
N GLY A 171 -8.30 -7.18 6.70
CA GLY A 171 -8.06 -8.14 5.62
C GLY A 171 -6.57 -8.43 5.41
N ASN A 172 -6.18 -8.62 4.16
CA ASN A 172 -4.80 -8.92 3.77
C ASN A 172 -3.74 -7.92 4.23
N LEU A 173 -4.14 -6.69 4.51
CA LEU A 173 -3.20 -5.70 5.01
C LEU A 173 -2.57 -6.11 6.34
N GLY A 174 -3.25 -6.91 7.17
CA GLY A 174 -2.66 -7.49 8.38
C GLY A 174 -1.39 -8.29 8.09
N ARG A 175 -1.35 -9.05 6.98
CA ARG A 175 -0.14 -9.79 6.58
C ARG A 175 0.95 -8.89 6.02
N VAL A 176 0.58 -7.86 5.27
CA VAL A 176 1.54 -6.87 4.75
C VAL A 176 2.19 -6.13 5.92
N PHE A 177 1.41 -5.66 6.88
CA PHE A 177 1.93 -4.98 8.06
C PHE A 177 2.78 -5.88 8.95
N GLN A 178 2.41 -7.16 9.08
CA GLN A 178 3.23 -8.13 9.80
C GLN A 178 4.62 -8.27 9.16
N GLN A 179 4.67 -8.36 7.84
CA GLN A 179 5.93 -8.42 7.10
C GLN A 179 6.77 -7.16 7.29
N ASP A 180 6.15 -5.98 7.21
CA ASP A 180 6.83 -4.70 7.36
C ASP A 180 7.34 -4.53 8.80
N SER A 181 6.51 -4.78 9.79
CA SER A 181 6.88 -4.72 11.21
C SER A 181 8.01 -5.68 11.58
N PHE A 182 8.09 -6.84 10.92
CA PHE A 182 9.19 -7.78 11.08
C PHE A 182 10.50 -7.26 10.47
N ASN A 183 10.44 -6.51 9.38
CA ASN A 183 11.61 -6.02 8.64
C ASN A 183 12.15 -4.69 9.17
N LEU A 184 11.29 -3.76 9.54
CA LEU A 184 11.69 -2.40 9.95
C LEU A 184 12.74 -2.38 11.09
N PRO A 185 12.61 -3.18 12.18
CA PRO A 185 13.63 -3.22 13.22
C PRO A 185 14.98 -3.75 12.73
N LYS A 186 14.98 -4.63 11.72
CA LYS A 186 16.22 -5.15 11.13
C LYS A 186 16.90 -4.12 10.24
N VAL A 187 16.10 -3.31 9.52
CA VAL A 187 16.60 -2.17 8.75
C VAL A 187 17.23 -1.16 9.70
N GLN A 188 16.58 -0.84 10.83
CA GLN A 188 17.11 0.07 11.84
C GLN A 188 18.49 -0.41 12.36
N LYS A 189 18.60 -1.67 12.78
CA LYS A 189 19.87 -2.27 13.21
C LYS A 189 20.94 -2.26 12.11
N GLY A 190 20.52 -2.48 10.86
CA GLY A 190 21.40 -2.38 9.71
C GLY A 190 21.95 -0.98 9.52
N LEU A 191 21.13 0.06 9.69
CA LEU A 191 21.53 1.46 9.61
C LEU A 191 22.50 1.85 10.73
N GLU A 192 22.27 1.39 11.96
CA GLU A 192 23.14 1.65 13.11
C GLU A 192 24.53 1.04 12.96
N SER A 193 24.64 -0.09 12.26
CA SER A 193 25.90 -0.79 11.99
C SER A 193 26.58 -0.37 10.68
N PHE A 194 25.95 0.53 9.90
CA PHE A 194 26.43 0.92 8.58
C PHE A 194 27.64 1.84 8.70
N GLN A 195 28.74 1.51 8.00
CA GLN A 195 30.01 2.25 8.09
C GLN A 195 30.21 3.34 7.03
N ALA A 196 29.28 3.45 6.07
CA ALA A 196 29.36 4.48 5.04
C ALA A 196 28.60 5.74 5.50
N ASP A 197 28.99 6.89 4.94
CA ASP A 197 28.47 8.23 5.30
C ASP A 197 26.97 8.42 4.99
N GLY A 198 26.33 7.52 4.28
CA GLY A 198 24.92 7.60 3.94
C GLY A 198 24.42 6.45 3.09
N LEU A 199 23.09 6.34 2.96
CA LEU A 199 22.44 5.34 2.16
C LEU A 199 22.45 5.72 0.68
N THR A 200 22.67 4.72 -0.17
CA THR A 200 22.44 4.88 -1.62
C THR A 200 20.97 4.64 -1.90
N LEU A 201 20.26 5.68 -2.28
CA LEU A 201 18.87 5.63 -2.69
C LEU A 201 18.76 5.64 -4.22
N THR A 202 17.92 4.79 -4.78
CA THR A 202 17.67 4.76 -6.22
C THR A 202 17.02 6.05 -6.71
N LYS A 203 17.25 6.40 -7.98
CA LYS A 203 16.72 7.65 -8.54
C LYS A 203 15.21 7.63 -8.76
N TYR A 204 14.63 6.45 -8.98
CA TYR A 204 13.24 6.29 -9.40
C TYR A 204 12.36 5.79 -8.25
N GLN A 205 12.50 4.55 -7.85
CA GLN A 205 11.60 3.93 -6.85
C GLN A 205 11.68 4.58 -5.47
N GLU A 206 12.84 5.11 -5.08
CA GLU A 206 13.06 5.76 -3.78
C GLU A 206 12.99 7.29 -3.85
N LEU A 207 12.36 7.85 -4.89
CA LEU A 207 12.12 9.28 -5.02
C LEU A 207 11.41 9.85 -3.79
N LYS A 208 10.44 9.14 -3.23
CA LYS A 208 9.67 9.58 -2.06
C LYS A 208 10.55 9.73 -0.82
N ILE A 209 11.47 8.78 -0.61
CA ILE A 209 12.42 8.82 0.52
C ILE A 209 13.37 10.01 0.35
N ARG A 210 13.95 10.20 -0.82
CA ARG A 210 14.83 11.34 -1.10
C ARG A 210 14.11 12.66 -0.94
N HIS A 211 12.89 12.77 -1.43
CA HIS A 211 12.08 13.97 -1.26
C HIS A 211 11.83 14.25 0.23
N TRP A 212 11.50 13.23 1.01
CA TRP A 212 11.29 13.36 2.45
C TRP A 212 12.54 13.92 3.15
N HIS A 213 13.73 13.36 2.88
CA HIS A 213 15.00 13.86 3.43
C HIS A 213 15.27 15.32 3.03
N SER A 214 15.09 15.65 1.76
CA SER A 214 15.24 17.01 1.28
C SER A 214 14.28 17.99 1.97
N MET A 215 13.06 17.57 2.27
CA MET A 215 12.11 18.37 3.05
C MET A 215 12.56 18.53 4.50
N ALA A 216 13.01 17.44 5.14
CA ALA A 216 13.51 17.48 6.51
C ALA A 216 14.70 18.43 6.65
N GLU A 217 15.67 18.36 5.76
CA GLU A 217 16.82 19.28 5.72
C GLU A 217 16.37 20.75 5.62
N ARG A 218 15.41 21.05 4.75
CA ARG A 218 14.88 22.40 4.60
C ARG A 218 14.19 22.92 5.85
N PHE A 219 13.47 22.05 6.59
CA PHE A 219 12.81 22.43 7.83
C PHE A 219 13.76 22.57 9.02
N ILE A 220 14.88 21.86 9.01
CA ILE A 220 15.92 21.98 10.05
C ILE A 220 16.80 23.22 9.82
N ALA A 221 17.01 23.63 8.56
CA ALA A 221 17.84 24.75 8.21
C ALA A 221 17.17 26.12 8.41
N ASN A 222 15.85 26.18 8.59
CA ASN A 222 15.06 27.37 8.87
C ASN A 222 14.72 27.48 10.36
#